data_5449f15b0f4569eefb4aa37ddf0f0f5e
#
_entry.id   5449f15b0f4569eefb4aa37ddf0f0f5e
#
_cell.length_a   1.000
_cell.length_b   1.000
_cell.length_c   1.000
_cell.angle_alpha   90.00
_cell.angle_beta   90.00
_cell.angle_gamma   90.00
#
_symmetry.space_group_name_H-M   'P 1'
#
loop_
_entity.id
_entity.type
_entity.pdbx_description
1 polymer ?
#
loop_
_entity_poly.entity_id
_entity_poly.type
_entity_poly.pdbx_seq_one_letter_code
_entity_poly.pdbx_strand_id
1 'polypeptide(L)'
;DWTFDRFEELITAVHVDLDGNGKFDKNDLYGYHDRKGFLYPLMYTAAGLKTVIEDEAGRPVFNMPGNEAFQTIYDWCDRVFYKEEAYYKQDAGNDFFVKHPMFQEGKALFSDMTFFYVGMMRDMLSDFGIIVFPKYTAEQDRYYSWVEGGAGCIGVAVTCQEKEAVGAALEALSCASMRDVIPIYYENNLKAKYSR
;
A
#
# COMPACT_ATOMS: atom_id res chain seq x y z
N ASP A 1 9.20 8.20 16.76
CA ASP A 1 8.97 7.06 15.86
C ASP A 1 7.75 7.30 14.98
N TRP A 2 7.73 6.68 13.80
CA TRP A 2 6.61 6.69 12.89
C TRP A 2 5.64 5.57 13.28
N THR A 3 4.56 5.94 14.01
CA THR A 3 3.59 5.00 14.61
C THR A 3 2.17 5.35 14.20
N PHE A 4 1.22 4.45 14.50
CA PHE A 4 -0.22 4.69 14.29
C PHE A 4 -0.69 5.96 15.00
N ASP A 5 -0.24 6.23 16.24
CA ASP A 5 -0.59 7.45 16.95
C ASP A 5 -0.11 8.70 16.22
N ARG A 6 1.13 8.67 15.70
CA ARG A 6 1.65 9.80 14.91
C ARG A 6 0.95 9.95 13.57
N PHE A 7 0.58 8.85 12.94
CA PHE A 7 -0.20 8.87 11.71
C PHE A 7 -1.60 9.44 11.97
N GLU A 8 -2.28 8.97 13.01
CA GLU A 8 -3.59 9.48 13.43
C GLU A 8 -3.57 10.98 13.68
N GLU A 9 -2.60 11.46 14.47
CA GLU A 9 -2.42 12.90 14.72
C GLU A 9 -2.34 13.72 13.43
N LEU A 10 -1.62 13.22 12.42
CA LEU A 10 -1.45 13.94 11.16
C LEU A 10 -2.70 13.90 10.28
N ILE A 11 -3.36 12.75 10.16
CA ILE A 11 -4.51 12.63 9.28
C ILE A 11 -5.77 13.27 9.84
N THR A 12 -5.92 13.29 11.16
CA THR A 12 -7.07 13.95 11.83
C THR A 12 -6.92 15.48 11.87
N ALA A 13 -5.68 15.97 11.81
CA ALA A 13 -5.43 17.41 11.71
C ALA A 13 -5.78 18.03 10.34
N VAL A 14 -6.03 17.20 9.32
CA VAL A 14 -6.23 17.65 7.94
C VAL A 14 -7.60 17.18 7.46
N HIS A 15 -8.63 18.01 7.76
CA HIS A 15 -9.99 17.81 7.27
C HIS A 15 -10.60 19.20 7.03
N VAL A 16 -10.62 19.63 5.77
CA VAL A 16 -10.98 21.01 5.41
C VAL A 16 -11.99 21.01 4.29
N ASP A 17 -13.14 21.65 4.55
CA ASP A 17 -14.14 21.99 3.53
C ASP A 17 -13.56 23.11 2.65
N LEU A 18 -13.08 22.74 1.45
CA LEU A 18 -12.39 23.65 0.55
C LEU A 18 -13.34 24.53 -0.23
N ASP A 19 -14.54 24.06 -0.54
CA ASP A 19 -15.54 24.81 -1.30
C ASP A 19 -16.56 25.56 -0.42
N GLY A 20 -16.52 25.35 0.90
CA GLY A 20 -17.34 26.06 1.90
C GLY A 20 -18.81 25.69 1.84
N ASN A 21 -19.16 24.52 1.29
CA ASN A 21 -20.56 24.10 1.12
C ASN A 21 -21.16 23.43 2.36
N GLY A 22 -20.36 23.20 3.40
CA GLY A 22 -20.74 22.56 4.67
C GLY A 22 -20.93 21.05 4.57
N LYS A 23 -20.45 20.41 3.50
CA LYS A 23 -20.49 18.97 3.28
C LYS A 23 -19.10 18.49 2.88
N PHE A 24 -18.69 17.35 3.42
CA PHE A 24 -17.43 16.73 3.05
C PHE A 24 -17.63 15.74 1.90
N ASP A 25 -16.96 16.02 0.77
CA ASP A 25 -17.02 15.19 -0.43
C ASP A 25 -15.66 15.16 -1.17
N LYS A 26 -15.65 14.66 -2.40
CA LYS A 26 -14.42 14.54 -3.22
C LYS A 26 -13.73 15.89 -3.55
N ASN A 27 -14.35 17.03 -3.24
CA ASN A 27 -13.80 18.34 -3.51
C ASN A 27 -12.97 18.87 -2.33
N ASP A 28 -13.00 18.18 -1.21
CA ASP A 28 -12.42 18.62 0.06
C ASP A 28 -11.07 17.99 0.35
N LEU A 29 -10.42 18.44 1.42
CA LEU A 29 -9.13 17.97 1.84
C LEU A 29 -9.27 16.97 2.98
N TYR A 30 -8.66 15.81 2.80
CA TYR A 30 -8.67 14.71 3.77
C TYR A 30 -7.25 14.33 4.22
N GLY A 31 -7.15 13.79 5.40
CA GLY A 31 -5.88 13.25 5.90
C GLY A 31 -5.41 12.02 5.16
N TYR A 32 -6.33 11.15 4.77
CA TYR A 32 -6.01 9.90 4.08
C TYR A 32 -7.02 9.56 2.99
N HIS A 33 -6.51 9.04 1.89
CA HIS A 33 -7.31 8.58 0.76
C HIS A 33 -6.94 7.15 0.39
N ASP A 34 -7.94 6.26 0.39
CA ASP A 34 -7.81 4.86 -0.04
C ASP A 34 -8.56 4.62 -1.36
N ARG A 35 -7.92 3.91 -2.23
CA ARG A 35 -8.45 3.64 -3.57
C ARG A 35 -9.61 2.64 -3.58
N LYS A 36 -9.60 1.61 -2.72
CA LYS A 36 -10.50 0.45 -2.93
C LYS A 36 -10.82 -0.36 -1.68
N GLY A 37 -10.71 0.21 -0.50
CA GLY A 37 -11.00 -0.50 0.75
C GLY A 37 -9.95 -1.54 1.12
N PHE A 38 -8.69 -1.30 0.73
CA PHE A 38 -7.54 -2.08 1.22
C PHE A 38 -7.08 -1.67 2.62
N LEU A 39 -7.71 -0.68 3.19
CA LEU A 39 -7.33 -0.08 4.47
C LEU A 39 -7.04 -1.13 5.55
N TYR A 40 -8.00 -2.01 5.82
CA TYR A 40 -7.84 -3.02 6.88
C TYR A 40 -6.67 -3.98 6.62
N PRO A 41 -6.54 -4.62 5.44
CA PRO A 41 -5.39 -5.46 5.13
C PRO A 41 -4.05 -4.72 5.26
N LEU A 42 -3.99 -3.45 4.88
CA LEU A 42 -2.78 -2.63 5.00
C LEU A 42 -2.43 -2.38 6.46
N MET A 43 -3.40 -1.98 7.29
CA MET A 43 -3.18 -1.71 8.72
C MET A 43 -2.87 -2.99 9.49
N TYR A 44 -3.52 -4.12 9.20
CA TYR A 44 -3.16 -5.41 9.79
C TYR A 44 -1.71 -5.79 9.46
N THR A 45 -1.31 -5.64 8.19
CA THR A 45 0.06 -5.91 7.77
C THR A 45 1.04 -4.95 8.45
N ALA A 46 0.74 -3.66 8.51
CA ALA A 46 1.57 -2.66 9.16
C ALA A 46 1.79 -2.96 10.66
N ALA A 47 0.75 -3.50 11.33
CA ALA A 47 0.82 -3.98 12.70
C ALA A 47 1.54 -5.35 12.84
N GLY A 48 2.04 -5.93 11.75
CA GLY A 48 2.74 -7.23 11.78
C GLY A 48 1.82 -8.45 11.88
N LEU A 49 0.50 -8.27 11.69
CA LEU A 49 -0.46 -9.36 11.77
C LEU A 49 -0.51 -10.16 10.46
N LYS A 50 -0.49 -11.48 10.59
CA LYS A 50 -0.62 -12.41 9.46
C LYS A 50 -2.01 -13.02 9.47
N THR A 51 -2.78 -12.81 8.42
CA THR A 51 -4.14 -13.37 8.26
C THR A 51 -4.13 -14.88 8.08
N VAL A 52 -3.04 -15.43 7.53
CA VAL A 52 -2.80 -16.86 7.39
C VAL A 52 -1.46 -17.18 8.04
N ILE A 53 -1.46 -18.21 8.88
CA ILE A 53 -0.27 -18.78 9.53
C ILE A 53 -0.19 -20.28 9.22
N GLU A 54 0.92 -20.91 9.52
CA GLU A 54 1.05 -22.37 9.46
C GLU A 54 0.79 -22.97 10.84
N ASP A 55 0.07 -24.10 10.87
CA ASP A 55 -0.07 -24.91 12.07
C ASP A 55 1.21 -25.77 12.30
N GLU A 56 1.22 -26.57 13.38
CA GLU A 56 2.34 -27.45 13.73
C GLU A 56 2.69 -28.48 12.65
N ALA A 57 1.74 -28.77 11.76
CA ALA A 57 1.92 -29.69 10.62
C ALA A 57 2.29 -28.96 9.32
N GLY A 58 2.55 -27.63 9.36
CA GLY A 58 2.88 -26.81 8.21
C GLY A 58 1.70 -26.51 7.29
N ARG A 59 0.46 -26.69 7.76
CA ARG A 59 -0.75 -26.41 6.95
C ARG A 59 -1.22 -24.98 7.17
N PRO A 60 -1.67 -24.29 6.11
CA PRO A 60 -2.20 -22.94 6.25
C PRO A 60 -3.50 -22.93 7.05
N VAL A 61 -3.57 -22.09 8.07
CA VAL A 61 -4.76 -21.84 8.88
C VAL A 61 -5.07 -20.36 8.93
N PHE A 62 -6.37 -20.03 8.97
CA PHE A 62 -6.84 -18.67 9.05
C PHE A 62 -6.75 -18.14 10.48
N ASN A 63 -6.01 -17.07 10.71
CA ASN A 63 -5.59 -16.57 12.03
C ASN A 63 -6.45 -15.42 12.56
N MET A 64 -7.46 -14.94 11.82
CA MET A 64 -8.27 -13.81 12.28
C MET A 64 -9.32 -14.17 13.34
N PRO A 65 -10.05 -15.30 13.23
CA PRO A 65 -11.14 -15.61 14.16
C PRO A 65 -10.62 -15.76 15.60
N GLY A 66 -11.20 -14.98 16.52
CA GLY A 66 -10.86 -15.02 17.94
C GLY A 66 -9.49 -14.41 18.29
N ASN A 67 -8.80 -13.81 17.36
CA ASN A 67 -7.54 -13.14 17.61
C ASN A 67 -7.78 -11.67 17.97
N GLU A 68 -7.62 -11.32 19.24
CA GLU A 68 -7.89 -9.98 19.77
C GLU A 68 -7.07 -8.87 19.12
N ALA A 69 -5.86 -9.19 18.62
CA ALA A 69 -5.03 -8.21 17.95
C ALA A 69 -5.68 -7.68 16.67
N PHE A 70 -6.37 -8.54 15.90
CA PHE A 70 -7.11 -8.08 14.72
C PHE A 70 -8.30 -7.21 15.11
N GLN A 71 -9.00 -7.54 16.20
CA GLN A 71 -10.10 -6.72 16.70
C GLN A 71 -9.59 -5.34 17.13
N THR A 72 -8.47 -5.29 17.82
CA THR A 72 -7.86 -4.02 18.27
C THR A 72 -7.54 -3.08 17.11
N ILE A 73 -6.91 -3.63 16.04
CA ILE A 73 -6.61 -2.82 14.84
C ILE A 73 -7.89 -2.44 14.09
N TYR A 74 -8.88 -3.33 14.03
CA TYR A 74 -10.19 -3.02 13.45
C TYR A 74 -10.85 -1.84 14.16
N ASP A 75 -10.91 -1.87 15.49
CA ASP A 75 -11.53 -0.83 16.29
C ASP A 75 -10.81 0.52 16.15
N TRP A 76 -9.47 0.48 16.07
CA TRP A 76 -8.68 1.67 15.76
C TRP A 76 -9.02 2.23 14.36
N CYS A 77 -9.08 1.40 13.34
CA CYS A 77 -9.45 1.82 11.99
C CYS A 77 -10.87 2.40 11.94
N ASP A 78 -11.84 1.73 12.58
CA ASP A 78 -13.23 2.18 12.62
C ASP A 78 -13.34 3.57 13.30
N ARG A 79 -12.64 3.76 14.40
CA ARG A 79 -12.60 5.04 15.10
C ARG A 79 -11.97 6.13 14.24
N VAL A 80 -10.74 5.93 13.79
CA VAL A 80 -9.94 7.00 13.17
C VAL A 80 -10.45 7.35 11.78
N PHE A 81 -10.78 6.35 10.98
CA PHE A 81 -11.13 6.61 9.58
C PHE A 81 -12.62 6.90 9.37
N TYR A 82 -13.49 6.26 10.12
CA TYR A 82 -14.92 6.39 9.88
C TYR A 82 -15.63 7.32 10.86
N LYS A 83 -15.26 7.33 12.15
CA LYS A 83 -15.89 8.21 13.13
C LYS A 83 -15.30 9.60 13.19
N GLU A 84 -13.99 9.72 12.96
CA GLU A 84 -13.29 11.01 12.96
C GLU A 84 -13.19 11.65 11.57
N GLU A 85 -13.80 11.00 10.58
CA GLU A 85 -13.90 11.50 9.20
C GLU A 85 -12.55 11.87 8.54
N ALA A 86 -11.44 11.31 9.04
CA ALA A 86 -10.10 11.58 8.53
C ALA A 86 -9.83 10.92 7.15
N TYR A 87 -10.78 10.19 6.63
CA TYR A 87 -10.63 9.29 5.51
C TYR A 87 -11.67 9.52 4.42
N TYR A 88 -11.20 9.58 3.19
CA TYR A 88 -12.07 9.52 2.02
C TYR A 88 -11.86 8.21 1.26
N LYS A 89 -12.92 7.40 1.19
CA LYS A 89 -12.95 6.18 0.40
C LYS A 89 -13.44 6.48 -1.00
N GLN A 90 -12.57 6.32 -1.98
CA GLN A 90 -13.00 6.41 -3.37
C GLN A 90 -13.76 5.14 -3.78
N ASP A 91 -14.99 5.31 -4.22
CA ASP A 91 -15.69 4.24 -4.93
C ASP A 91 -15.12 4.14 -6.35
N ALA A 92 -14.26 3.16 -6.53
CA ALA A 92 -13.57 2.93 -7.79
C ALA A 92 -14.45 2.20 -8.83
N GLY A 93 -15.64 1.76 -8.46
CA GLY A 93 -16.44 0.88 -9.30
C GLY A 93 -15.66 -0.39 -9.67
N ASN A 94 -15.71 -0.77 -10.96
CA ASN A 94 -14.99 -1.91 -11.50
C ASN A 94 -13.66 -1.53 -12.19
N ASP A 95 -13.23 -0.28 -12.12
CA ASP A 95 -11.99 0.16 -12.76
C ASP A 95 -10.77 -0.27 -11.94
N PHE A 96 -10.04 -1.23 -12.47
CA PHE A 96 -8.83 -1.77 -11.84
C PHE A 96 -7.66 -0.76 -11.86
N PHE A 97 -7.69 0.19 -12.79
CA PHE A 97 -6.65 1.19 -13.00
C PHE A 97 -7.04 2.57 -12.45
N VAL A 98 -7.82 2.60 -11.39
CA VAL A 98 -8.22 3.87 -10.79
C VAL A 98 -6.97 4.66 -10.39
N LYS A 99 -6.88 5.83 -10.95
CA LYS A 99 -5.90 6.84 -10.56
C LYS A 99 -6.21 7.32 -9.14
N HIS A 100 -5.25 7.89 -8.48
CA HIS A 100 -5.43 8.53 -7.17
C HIS A 100 -5.69 10.04 -7.35
N PRO A 101 -6.85 10.46 -7.90
CA PRO A 101 -7.08 11.83 -8.33
C PRO A 101 -7.01 12.80 -7.16
N MET A 102 -7.56 12.46 -6.02
CA MET A 102 -7.53 13.34 -4.85
C MET A 102 -6.10 13.61 -4.37
N PHE A 103 -5.24 12.59 -4.36
CA PHE A 103 -3.84 12.79 -4.03
C PHE A 103 -3.11 13.60 -5.10
N GLN A 104 -3.37 13.32 -6.39
CA GLN A 104 -2.79 14.06 -7.51
C GLN A 104 -3.18 15.54 -7.51
N GLU A 105 -4.40 15.84 -7.06
CA GLU A 105 -4.94 17.21 -6.94
C GLU A 105 -4.53 17.89 -5.62
N GLY A 106 -3.77 17.23 -4.76
CA GLY A 106 -3.37 17.76 -3.46
C GLY A 106 -4.50 17.79 -2.42
N LYS A 107 -5.54 16.98 -2.60
CA LYS A 107 -6.70 16.88 -1.71
C LYS A 107 -6.60 15.75 -0.68
N ALA A 108 -5.46 15.10 -0.59
CA ALA A 108 -5.17 14.12 0.45
C ALA A 108 -3.73 14.28 0.92
N LEU A 109 -3.53 14.25 2.26
CA LEU A 109 -2.19 14.32 2.84
C LEU A 109 -1.42 13.02 2.59
N PHE A 110 -2.07 11.88 2.77
CA PHE A 110 -1.53 10.56 2.48
C PHE A 110 -2.45 9.77 1.55
N SER A 111 -1.86 8.88 0.76
CA SER A 111 -2.58 7.88 -0.01
C SER A 111 -1.77 6.60 -0.09
N ASP A 112 -2.45 5.45 0.05
CA ASP A 112 -1.81 4.17 -0.21
C ASP A 112 -1.70 3.92 -1.71
N MET A 113 -0.56 3.41 -2.13
CA MET A 113 -0.38 2.98 -3.51
C MET A 113 0.75 1.97 -3.66
N THR A 114 0.68 1.16 -4.70
CA THR A 114 1.80 0.32 -5.09
C THR A 114 2.80 1.10 -5.93
N PHE A 115 4.03 0.64 -6.04
CA PHE A 115 5.05 1.26 -6.90
C PHE A 115 4.63 1.39 -8.36
N PHE A 116 3.70 0.56 -8.83
CA PHE A 116 3.12 0.70 -10.16
C PHE A 116 2.47 2.07 -10.36
N TYR A 117 1.71 2.56 -9.37
CA TYR A 117 1.02 3.84 -9.45
C TYR A 117 1.94 5.05 -9.27
N VAL A 118 3.09 4.88 -8.64
CA VAL A 118 4.07 5.97 -8.48
C VAL A 118 4.49 6.53 -9.85
N GLY A 119 4.64 5.65 -10.86
CA GLY A 119 4.92 6.09 -12.23
C GLY A 119 3.82 6.98 -12.84
N MET A 120 2.57 6.81 -12.41
CA MET A 120 1.43 7.62 -12.87
C MET A 120 1.33 8.98 -12.16
N MET A 121 2.07 9.17 -11.05
CA MET A 121 2.13 10.45 -10.31
C MET A 121 3.10 11.46 -10.93
N ARG A 122 3.75 11.15 -12.06
CA ARG A 122 4.77 12.02 -12.67
C ARG A 122 4.25 13.39 -13.08
N ASP A 123 2.98 13.47 -13.48
CA ASP A 123 2.34 14.70 -13.91
C ASP A 123 1.77 15.53 -12.74
N MET A 124 1.96 15.06 -11.53
CA MET A 124 1.52 15.77 -10.33
C MET A 124 2.28 17.09 -10.20
N LEU A 125 1.57 18.19 -9.97
CA LEU A 125 2.18 19.52 -9.85
C LEU A 125 2.99 19.67 -8.56
N SER A 126 2.53 19.04 -7.48
CA SER A 126 3.21 19.06 -6.20
C SER A 126 4.20 17.90 -6.09
N ASP A 127 5.27 18.12 -5.34
CA ASP A 127 6.18 17.04 -4.94
C ASP A 127 5.52 16.16 -3.87
N PHE A 128 5.88 14.90 -3.86
CA PHE A 128 5.42 13.94 -2.87
C PHE A 128 6.55 13.02 -2.42
N GLY A 129 6.45 12.48 -1.21
CA GLY A 129 7.40 11.50 -0.66
C GLY A 129 6.80 10.09 -0.64
N ILE A 130 7.66 9.08 -0.61
CA ILE A 130 7.27 7.69 -0.37
C ILE A 130 7.75 7.31 1.02
N ILE A 131 6.83 6.86 1.87
CA ILE A 131 7.13 6.39 3.21
C ILE A 131 6.54 5.00 3.41
N VAL A 132 7.09 4.26 4.35
CA VAL A 132 6.52 2.98 4.78
C VAL A 132 5.28 3.23 5.63
N PHE A 133 4.39 2.23 5.74
CA PHE A 133 3.30 2.29 6.70
C PHE A 133 3.85 2.39 8.13
N PRO A 134 3.14 3.11 9.02
CA PRO A 134 3.57 3.28 10.40
C PRO A 134 3.59 1.94 11.16
N LYS A 135 4.41 1.83 12.19
CA LYS A 135 4.31 0.74 13.17
C LYS A 135 3.06 0.91 14.01
N TYR A 136 2.47 -0.18 14.50
CA TYR A 136 1.35 -0.09 15.44
C TYR A 136 1.78 0.59 16.74
N THR A 137 2.90 0.15 17.33
CA THR A 137 3.49 0.81 18.51
C THR A 137 4.99 1.05 18.32
N ALA A 138 5.58 1.85 19.20
CA ALA A 138 7.02 2.13 19.17
C ALA A 138 7.88 0.87 19.43
N GLU A 139 7.35 -0.08 20.21
CA GLU A 139 8.01 -1.34 20.58
C GLU A 139 8.03 -2.36 19.46
N GLN A 140 7.22 -2.19 18.41
CA GLN A 140 7.25 -3.08 17.24
C GLN A 140 8.67 -3.06 16.63
N ASP A 141 9.23 -4.25 16.40
CA ASP A 141 10.63 -4.43 16.02
C ASP A 141 11.00 -3.81 14.66
N ARG A 142 10.06 -3.82 13.71
CA ARG A 142 10.27 -3.32 12.35
C ARG A 142 8.99 -2.79 11.71
N TYR A 143 9.15 -2.08 10.60
CA TYR A 143 8.06 -1.71 9.72
C TYR A 143 7.69 -2.88 8.81
N TYR A 144 6.41 -3.07 8.58
CA TYR A 144 5.89 -4.05 7.63
C TYR A 144 5.13 -3.33 6.52
N SER A 145 5.28 -3.80 5.30
CA SER A 145 4.54 -3.32 4.15
C SER A 145 3.85 -4.47 3.46
N TRP A 146 2.62 -4.25 3.04
CA TRP A 146 1.88 -5.23 2.27
C TRP A 146 2.49 -5.35 0.86
N VAL A 147 2.68 -6.58 0.41
CA VAL A 147 3.11 -6.90 -0.95
C VAL A 147 1.90 -7.45 -1.69
N GLU A 148 1.54 -6.79 -2.79
CA GLU A 148 0.41 -7.23 -3.60
C GLU A 148 0.67 -8.62 -4.18
N GLY A 149 -0.32 -9.53 -4.03
CA GLY A 149 -0.22 -10.90 -4.51
C GLY A 149 -0.36 -11.07 -6.04
N GLY A 150 -0.56 -9.96 -6.77
CA GLY A 150 -0.62 -9.93 -8.23
C GLY A 150 0.73 -10.01 -8.94
N ALA A 151 1.79 -10.45 -8.27
CA ALA A 151 3.09 -10.64 -8.88
C ALA A 151 3.02 -11.66 -10.03
N GLY A 152 3.56 -11.29 -11.18
CA GLY A 152 3.66 -12.19 -12.34
C GLY A 152 4.56 -13.40 -12.01
N CYS A 153 4.08 -14.59 -12.36
CA CYS A 153 4.86 -15.82 -12.24
C CYS A 153 5.17 -16.37 -13.63
N ILE A 154 6.35 -16.94 -13.78
CA ILE A 154 6.73 -17.68 -14.98
C ILE A 154 6.54 -19.16 -14.71
N GLY A 155 5.69 -19.81 -15.52
CA GLY A 155 5.48 -21.25 -15.46
C GLY A 155 6.25 -21.96 -16.59
N VAL A 156 6.86 -23.10 -16.27
CA VAL A 156 7.44 -24.01 -17.24
C VAL A 156 6.49 -25.16 -17.48
N ALA A 157 6.09 -25.38 -18.74
CA ALA A 157 5.16 -26.46 -19.07
C ALA A 157 5.71 -27.84 -18.64
N VAL A 158 4.87 -28.70 -18.10
CA VAL A 158 5.26 -30.08 -17.68
C VAL A 158 5.81 -30.89 -18.85
N THR A 159 5.37 -30.60 -20.07
CA THR A 159 5.81 -31.23 -21.32
C THR A 159 7.17 -30.75 -21.82
N CYS A 160 7.78 -29.74 -21.21
CA CYS A 160 9.10 -29.24 -21.58
C CYS A 160 10.14 -30.33 -21.34
N GLN A 161 10.89 -30.68 -22.39
CA GLN A 161 11.94 -31.71 -22.34
C GLN A 161 13.27 -31.10 -21.83
N GLU A 162 13.51 -29.82 -22.09
CA GLU A 162 14.78 -29.13 -21.81
C GLU A 162 14.68 -28.29 -20.53
N LYS A 163 14.23 -28.87 -19.42
CA LYS A 163 13.96 -28.15 -18.17
C LYS A 163 15.19 -27.47 -17.58
N GLU A 164 16.35 -28.11 -17.68
CA GLU A 164 17.62 -27.54 -17.19
C GLU A 164 18.03 -26.31 -17.99
N ALA A 165 17.91 -26.36 -19.32
CA ALA A 165 18.22 -25.24 -20.20
C ALA A 165 17.26 -24.06 -19.94
N VAL A 166 15.97 -24.35 -19.76
CA VAL A 166 14.97 -23.33 -19.40
C VAL A 166 15.28 -22.72 -18.03
N GLY A 167 15.63 -23.54 -17.04
CA GLY A 167 16.03 -23.08 -15.71
C GLY A 167 17.23 -22.12 -15.78
N ALA A 168 18.28 -22.53 -16.49
CA ALA A 168 19.48 -21.69 -16.67
C ALA A 168 19.15 -20.37 -17.40
N ALA A 169 18.27 -20.41 -18.40
CA ALA A 169 17.83 -19.19 -19.11
C ALA A 169 17.04 -18.25 -18.19
N LEU A 170 16.12 -18.78 -17.38
CA LEU A 170 15.35 -17.97 -16.42
C LEU A 170 16.24 -17.34 -15.35
N GLU A 171 17.23 -18.08 -14.84
CA GLU A 171 18.21 -17.56 -13.90
C GLU A 171 19.05 -16.44 -14.53
N ALA A 172 19.56 -16.65 -15.74
CA ALA A 172 20.33 -15.64 -16.46
C ALA A 172 19.50 -14.36 -16.71
N LEU A 173 18.22 -14.49 -17.10
CA LEU A 173 17.30 -13.37 -17.28
C LEU A 173 17.04 -12.64 -15.96
N SER A 174 16.85 -13.37 -14.87
CA SER A 174 16.65 -12.78 -13.54
C SER A 174 17.88 -12.02 -13.06
N CYS A 175 19.08 -12.57 -13.25
CA CYS A 175 20.34 -11.91 -12.94
C CYS A 175 20.54 -10.64 -13.79
N ALA A 176 20.27 -10.71 -15.09
CA ALA A 176 20.36 -9.56 -15.98
C ALA A 176 19.34 -8.47 -15.60
N SER A 177 18.11 -8.87 -15.29
CA SER A 177 17.08 -7.94 -14.82
C SER A 177 17.49 -7.23 -13.52
N MET A 178 17.99 -7.96 -12.56
CA MET A 178 18.46 -7.40 -11.28
C MET A 178 19.65 -6.45 -11.46
N ARG A 179 20.56 -6.78 -12.37
CA ARG A 179 21.76 -5.97 -12.62
C ARG A 179 21.48 -4.72 -13.48
N ASP A 180 20.68 -4.85 -14.51
CA ASP A 180 20.58 -3.86 -15.57
C ASP A 180 19.22 -3.14 -15.60
N VAL A 181 18.11 -3.85 -15.35
CA VAL A 181 16.76 -3.28 -15.49
C VAL A 181 16.28 -2.62 -14.20
N ILE A 182 16.38 -3.32 -13.07
CA ILE A 182 15.85 -2.84 -11.78
C ILE A 182 16.51 -1.52 -11.35
N PRO A 183 17.86 -1.36 -11.42
CA PRO A 183 18.49 -0.08 -11.06
C PRO A 183 18.04 1.07 -11.95
N ILE A 184 17.96 0.85 -13.28
CA ILE A 184 17.51 1.87 -14.22
C ILE A 184 16.05 2.25 -13.95
N TYR A 185 15.19 1.27 -13.72
CA TYR A 185 13.78 1.52 -13.37
C TYR A 185 13.68 2.33 -12.09
N TYR A 186 14.45 1.96 -11.05
CA TYR A 186 14.46 2.66 -9.77
C TYR A 186 14.93 4.11 -9.92
N GLU A 187 16.06 4.34 -10.57
CA GLU A 187 16.62 5.68 -10.75
C GLU A 187 15.73 6.56 -11.64
N ASN A 188 15.24 6.04 -12.76
CA ASN A 188 14.50 6.84 -13.74
C ASN A 188 13.01 6.98 -13.43
N ASN A 189 12.38 5.96 -12.84
CA ASN A 189 10.94 5.97 -12.61
C ASN A 189 10.55 6.32 -11.17
N LEU A 190 11.37 5.92 -10.20
CA LEU A 190 11.04 6.15 -8.80
C LEU A 190 11.76 7.37 -8.21
N LYS A 191 13.01 7.63 -8.58
CA LYS A 191 13.79 8.76 -8.06
C LYS A 191 13.71 10.04 -8.89
N ALA A 192 13.55 9.97 -10.20
CA ALA A 192 13.76 11.12 -11.08
C ALA A 192 12.86 12.33 -10.80
N LYS A 193 11.76 12.18 -10.07
CA LYS A 193 10.89 13.27 -9.63
C LYS A 193 11.29 13.85 -8.25
N TYR A 194 12.08 13.13 -7.46
CA TYR A 194 12.42 13.50 -6.08
C TYR A 194 13.73 14.27 -5.93
N SER A 195 14.46 14.44 -7.00
CA SER A 195 15.78 15.10 -7.01
C SER A 195 15.75 16.54 -7.54
N ARG A 196 14.63 17.23 -7.37
CA ARG A 196 14.55 18.67 -7.66
C ARG A 196 14.58 19.48 -6.40
#